data_23b93925187f5245d8beef7a95e5609a
#
_entry.id   23b93925187f5245d8beef7a95e5609a
#
_cell.length_a   1.000
_cell.length_b   1.000
_cell.length_c   1.000
_cell.angle_alpha   90.00
_cell.angle_beta   90.00
_cell.angle_gamma   90.00
#
_symmetry.space_group_name_H-M   'P 1'
#
loop_
_entity.id
_entity.type
_entity.pdbx_description
1 polymer ?
#
loop_
_entity_poly.entity_id
_entity_poly.type
_entity_poly.pdbx_seq_one_letter_code
_entity_poly.pdbx_strand_id
1 'polypeptide(L)'
;MRITKITHEKAPVEALDTEADEGYLQGPGRVLADVDVDYQADRRQEVKEYLERRYNTEGRQRVFSAGTFSTMKLKACLKDVCRVHRIPVSLAGYISAIIDSSDATWTDLFRLAARTPKVRKFLNDYPQAVEDMRPLLGQPRSASVHASAILITPETRDGEVAECFDFTPVKRVDGMLVSELDGYSLDEVGLLKNDCLGILELTKIQSVLDEINREYGTGLSFEEIVRSGLDDKKTYDLLCEGYTANIFQLSSAGMTRYLQDMQPASIGDLIAANALYRPATLDSGAAENYLRCRLGEVAPVYLWGTYEALHTTYGELIYQEQVSRLVRDVGGFSLAEGVRLVKLISKKKVDVIHAMREKFMAGAAEKGCPKEDALRIWELIESAGSYLFNLSHASAYAITAYVGAWLKANYPTAFYTVALQYADDKEIVTLMSEMERCSAARIVPPEICLLYTSPSPRDCS
;
A
#
# COMPACT_ATOMS: atom_id res chain seq x y z
N MET A 1 -0.31 -13.34 21.71
CA MET A 1 -1.22 -12.68 20.77
C MET A 1 -2.03 -13.79 20.08
N ARG A 2 -3.33 -13.90 20.35
CA ARG A 2 -4.21 -14.72 19.52
C ARG A 2 -4.44 -13.92 18.25
N ILE A 3 -4.03 -14.43 17.11
CA ILE A 3 -4.60 -14.00 15.82
C ILE A 3 -6.07 -14.40 15.94
N THR A 4 -6.91 -13.48 16.32
CA THR A 4 -8.35 -13.65 16.18
C THR A 4 -8.58 -13.74 14.68
N LYS A 5 -8.92 -14.96 14.19
CA LYS A 5 -9.64 -15.07 12.94
C LYS A 5 -10.67 -13.95 12.95
N ILE A 6 -10.59 -13.05 11.98
CA ILE A 6 -11.73 -12.22 11.63
C ILE A 6 -12.75 -13.25 11.12
N THR A 7 -13.58 -13.73 12.04
CA THR A 7 -14.67 -14.62 11.67
C THR A 7 -15.70 -13.74 10.99
N HIS A 8 -15.97 -14.01 9.74
CA HIS A 8 -16.85 -13.31 8.82
C HIS A 8 -18.31 -13.10 9.30
N GLU A 9 -18.66 -13.58 10.49
CA GLU A 9 -20.06 -13.56 10.93
C GLU A 9 -20.61 -12.20 11.40
N LYS A 10 -19.78 -11.15 11.55
CA LYS A 10 -20.26 -9.80 11.96
C LYS A 10 -19.31 -8.65 11.58
N ALA A 11 -18.58 -8.72 10.49
CA ALA A 11 -17.98 -7.52 9.95
C ALA A 11 -19.08 -6.70 9.26
N PRO A 12 -19.27 -5.42 9.62
CA PRO A 12 -20.26 -4.57 8.94
C PRO A 12 -19.84 -4.17 7.52
N VAL A 13 -18.89 -4.86 6.96
CA VAL A 13 -18.32 -4.59 5.64
C VAL A 13 -18.88 -5.63 4.69
N GLU A 14 -20.07 -5.36 4.14
CA GLU A 14 -20.60 -6.03 2.94
C GLU A 14 -19.64 -5.90 1.72
N ALA A 15 -18.54 -5.16 1.88
CA ALA A 15 -17.56 -4.87 0.84
C ALA A 15 -16.44 -5.92 0.71
N LEU A 16 -16.27 -6.83 1.67
CA LEU A 16 -15.29 -7.89 1.53
C LEU A 16 -15.85 -8.98 0.61
N ASP A 17 -15.39 -8.95 -0.63
CA ASP A 17 -15.74 -9.95 -1.63
C ASP A 17 -14.98 -11.25 -1.38
N THR A 18 -15.50 -12.07 -0.45
CA THR A 18 -14.93 -13.37 -0.10
C THR A 18 -14.94 -14.35 -1.28
N GLU A 19 -15.86 -14.20 -2.24
CA GLU A 19 -15.90 -15.04 -3.43
C GLU A 19 -14.72 -14.76 -4.37
N ALA A 20 -14.29 -13.49 -4.49
CA ALA A 20 -13.12 -13.16 -5.30
C ALA A 20 -11.81 -13.67 -4.66
N ASP A 21 -11.72 -13.61 -3.33
CA ASP A 21 -10.56 -14.16 -2.60
C ASP A 21 -10.45 -15.69 -2.73
N GLU A 22 -11.56 -16.42 -2.81
CA GLU A 22 -11.55 -17.86 -3.10
C GLU A 22 -10.92 -18.19 -4.45
N GLY A 23 -10.97 -17.29 -5.42
CA GLY A 23 -10.33 -17.45 -6.73
C GLY A 23 -8.81 -17.61 -6.67
N TYR A 24 -8.16 -17.08 -5.63
CA TYR A 24 -6.73 -17.28 -5.39
C TYR A 24 -6.38 -18.68 -4.89
N LEU A 25 -7.35 -19.37 -4.28
CA LEU A 25 -7.15 -20.69 -3.68
C LEU A 25 -7.51 -21.84 -4.63
N GLN A 26 -8.27 -21.58 -5.71
CA GLN A 26 -8.80 -22.58 -6.62
C GLN A 26 -8.19 -22.46 -8.02
N GLY A 27 -7.34 -23.40 -8.42
CA GLY A 27 -6.94 -23.54 -9.81
C GLY A 27 -5.70 -24.37 -10.10
N PRO A 28 -5.61 -25.04 -11.26
CA PRO A 28 -4.47 -25.86 -11.67
C PRO A 28 -3.35 -25.03 -12.29
N GLY A 29 -3.01 -23.93 -11.72
CA GLY A 29 -1.86 -23.11 -12.09
C GLY A 29 -1.56 -22.26 -10.88
N ARG A 30 -0.46 -22.56 -10.21
CA ARG A 30 -0.02 -21.92 -8.97
C ARG A 30 0.03 -20.39 -9.14
N VAL A 31 -1.08 -19.74 -8.84
CA VAL A 31 -1.09 -18.32 -8.54
C VAL A 31 -0.90 -18.26 -7.02
N LEU A 32 0.32 -17.98 -6.59
CA LEU A 32 0.57 -17.74 -5.17
C LEU A 32 -0.17 -16.46 -4.77
N ALA A 33 -0.91 -16.52 -3.67
CA ALA A 33 -1.55 -15.35 -3.09
C ALA A 33 -0.47 -14.38 -2.60
N ASP A 34 -0.71 -13.08 -2.73
CA ASP A 34 0.07 -12.09 -2.01
C ASP A 34 -0.45 -12.05 -0.58
N VAL A 35 0.44 -12.29 0.39
CA VAL A 35 0.10 -12.28 1.82
C VAL A 35 0.77 -11.07 2.44
N ASP A 36 -0.01 -10.00 2.61
CA ASP A 36 0.43 -8.78 3.28
C ASP A 36 -0.24 -8.70 4.65
N VAL A 37 0.57 -8.66 5.72
CA VAL A 37 0.06 -8.54 7.09
C VAL A 37 0.78 -7.41 7.81
N ASP A 38 -0.01 -6.46 8.29
CA ASP A 38 0.48 -5.30 9.01
C ASP A 38 0.54 -5.58 10.52
N TYR A 39 1.67 -5.23 11.12
CA TYR A 39 1.93 -5.34 12.55
C TYR A 39 2.36 -4.00 13.14
N GLN A 40 2.25 -3.86 14.45
CA GLN A 40 2.89 -2.76 15.15
C GLN A 40 4.40 -2.78 14.86
N ALA A 41 4.95 -1.61 14.50
CA ALA A 41 6.36 -1.51 14.08
C ALA A 41 7.34 -1.99 15.17
N ASP A 42 7.07 -1.64 16.42
CA ASP A 42 7.85 -2.02 17.61
C ASP A 42 7.74 -3.50 17.95
N ARG A 43 6.67 -4.19 17.54
CA ARG A 43 6.42 -5.60 17.84
C ARG A 43 6.65 -6.54 16.65
N ARG A 44 7.02 -6.03 15.49
CA ARG A 44 7.28 -6.84 14.30
C ARG A 44 8.35 -7.92 14.54
N GLN A 45 9.36 -7.61 15.32
CA GLN A 45 10.43 -8.57 15.65
C GLN A 45 9.90 -9.77 16.42
N GLU A 46 8.94 -9.59 17.32
CA GLU A 46 8.30 -10.69 18.07
C GLU A 46 7.61 -11.69 17.13
N VAL A 47 6.98 -11.17 16.05
CA VAL A 47 6.32 -12.02 15.04
C VAL A 47 7.35 -12.90 14.34
N LYS A 48 8.48 -12.32 13.96
CA LYS A 48 9.56 -13.04 13.30
C LYS A 48 10.13 -14.14 14.20
N GLU A 49 10.42 -13.81 15.45
CA GLU A 49 10.90 -14.78 16.44
C GLU A 49 9.86 -15.90 16.72
N TYR A 50 8.56 -15.55 16.68
CA TYR A 50 7.50 -16.55 16.78
C TYR A 50 7.52 -17.52 15.60
N LEU A 51 7.66 -17.00 14.35
CA LEU A 51 7.74 -17.82 13.15
C LEU A 51 8.96 -18.73 13.17
N GLU A 52 10.12 -18.21 13.58
CA GLU A 52 11.34 -18.98 13.72
C GLU A 52 11.18 -20.12 14.77
N ARG A 53 10.64 -19.82 15.95
CA ARG A 53 10.36 -20.83 16.98
C ARG A 53 9.33 -21.88 16.54
N ARG A 54 8.36 -21.48 15.72
CA ARG A 54 7.27 -22.34 15.26
C ARG A 54 7.70 -23.31 14.18
N TYR A 55 8.55 -22.85 13.24
CA TYR A 55 8.85 -23.58 12.03
C TYR A 55 10.30 -24.08 11.91
N ASN A 56 11.25 -23.50 12.65
CA ASN A 56 12.62 -24.01 12.74
C ASN A 56 12.67 -25.11 13.81
N THR A 57 12.25 -26.31 13.48
CA THR A 57 12.22 -27.46 14.39
C THR A 57 13.46 -28.34 14.22
N GLU A 58 13.90 -28.96 15.31
CA GLU A 58 15.00 -29.95 15.29
C GLU A 58 16.33 -29.43 14.70
N GLY A 59 16.60 -28.12 14.86
CA GLY A 59 17.82 -27.48 14.31
C GLY A 59 17.75 -27.16 12.83
N ARG A 60 16.64 -27.40 12.18
CA ARG A 60 16.42 -27.13 10.77
C ARG A 60 15.98 -25.68 10.53
N GLN A 61 16.55 -25.07 9.50
CA GLN A 61 16.33 -23.67 9.16
C GLN A 61 15.30 -23.57 8.03
N ARG A 62 14.03 -23.29 8.38
CA ARG A 62 12.92 -23.17 7.42
C ARG A 62 12.44 -21.75 7.23
N VAL A 63 12.74 -20.85 8.17
CA VAL A 63 12.33 -19.44 8.14
C VAL A 63 13.52 -18.57 7.79
N PHE A 64 13.36 -17.71 6.80
CA PHE A 64 14.38 -16.79 6.34
C PHE A 64 13.77 -15.53 5.70
N SER A 65 14.55 -14.46 5.57
CA SER A 65 14.13 -13.22 4.92
C SER A 65 14.50 -13.23 3.44
N ALA A 66 13.71 -12.58 2.60
CA ALA A 66 14.08 -12.37 1.21
C ALA A 66 15.24 -11.38 1.09
N GLY A 67 16.15 -11.63 0.13
CA GLY A 67 17.08 -10.62 -0.33
C GLY A 67 16.41 -9.57 -1.19
N THR A 68 17.04 -8.42 -1.32
CA THR A 68 16.66 -7.40 -2.30
C THR A 68 17.89 -6.74 -2.89
N PHE A 69 17.79 -6.33 -4.14
CA PHE A 69 18.87 -5.65 -4.86
C PHE A 69 18.43 -4.22 -5.19
N SER A 70 19.20 -3.24 -4.73
CA SER A 70 19.04 -1.90 -5.25
C SER A 70 19.82 -1.77 -6.56
N THR A 71 19.18 -1.23 -7.59
CA THR A 71 19.81 -0.96 -8.88
C THR A 71 20.31 0.48 -8.95
N MET A 72 21.31 0.71 -9.79
CA MET A 72 21.86 2.02 -10.05
C MET A 72 20.84 2.89 -10.78
N LYS A 73 20.20 3.82 -10.05
CA LYS A 73 19.26 4.81 -10.60
C LYS A 73 19.99 6.05 -11.09
N LEU A 74 19.38 6.81 -12.01
CA LEU A 74 19.99 7.95 -12.68
C LEU A 74 20.59 8.99 -11.72
N LYS A 75 19.89 9.38 -10.66
CA LYS A 75 20.41 10.35 -9.66
C LYS A 75 21.66 9.86 -8.93
N ALA A 76 21.70 8.60 -8.58
CA ALA A 76 22.83 7.98 -7.90
C ALA A 76 24.02 7.82 -8.88
N CYS A 77 23.74 7.29 -10.07
CA CYS A 77 24.72 7.12 -11.13
C CYS A 77 25.39 8.44 -11.48
N LEU A 78 24.62 9.50 -11.69
CA LEU A 78 25.13 10.85 -11.95
C LEU A 78 26.12 11.32 -10.87
N LYS A 79 25.76 11.18 -9.59
CA LYS A 79 26.60 11.61 -8.47
C LYS A 79 27.89 10.78 -8.38
N ASP A 80 27.79 9.45 -8.55
CA ASP A 80 28.91 8.55 -8.44
C ASP A 80 29.89 8.74 -9.60
N VAL A 81 29.42 8.84 -10.84
CA VAL A 81 30.25 9.07 -12.03
C VAL A 81 30.88 10.47 -11.98
N CYS A 82 30.11 11.51 -11.61
CA CYS A 82 30.67 12.85 -11.44
C CYS A 82 31.81 12.87 -10.42
N ARG A 83 31.69 12.11 -9.32
CA ARG A 83 32.75 12.02 -8.31
C ARG A 83 34.01 11.38 -8.86
N VAL A 84 33.88 10.29 -9.65
CA VAL A 84 35.02 9.59 -10.30
C VAL A 84 35.71 10.51 -11.31
N HIS A 85 34.93 11.24 -12.11
CA HIS A 85 35.44 12.20 -13.09
C HIS A 85 35.87 13.54 -12.49
N ARG A 86 35.85 13.68 -11.15
CA ARG A 86 36.20 14.92 -10.42
C ARG A 86 35.39 16.15 -10.86
N ILE A 87 34.18 15.94 -11.30
CA ILE A 87 33.21 17.00 -11.65
C ILE A 87 32.70 17.65 -10.36
N PRO A 88 32.52 18.97 -10.33
CA PRO A 88 32.09 19.68 -9.10
C PRO A 88 30.80 19.10 -8.51
N VAL A 89 30.82 18.81 -7.20
CA VAL A 89 29.69 18.26 -6.45
C VAL A 89 28.44 19.15 -6.54
N SER A 90 28.66 20.48 -6.57
CA SER A 90 27.58 21.47 -6.73
C SER A 90 26.83 21.33 -8.07
N LEU A 91 27.56 20.98 -9.15
CA LEU A 91 26.94 20.75 -10.45
C LEU A 91 26.15 19.44 -10.47
N ALA A 92 26.75 18.35 -9.96
CA ALA A 92 26.06 17.06 -9.83
C ALA A 92 24.84 17.17 -8.91
N GLY A 93 24.95 17.88 -7.80
CA GLY A 93 23.86 18.16 -6.87
C GLY A 93 22.71 18.93 -7.53
N TYR A 94 23.04 20.00 -8.27
CA TYR A 94 22.05 20.78 -9.01
C TYR A 94 21.28 19.93 -10.01
N ILE A 95 21.98 19.16 -10.85
CA ILE A 95 21.33 18.32 -11.88
C ILE A 95 20.48 17.23 -11.20
N SER A 96 21.01 16.60 -10.15
CA SER A 96 20.26 15.60 -9.39
C SER A 96 18.98 16.15 -8.74
N ALA A 97 18.99 17.43 -8.32
CA ALA A 97 17.82 18.06 -7.69
C ALA A 97 16.67 18.33 -8.69
N ILE A 98 17.00 18.64 -9.94
CA ILE A 98 16.01 18.93 -10.99
C ILE A 98 15.52 17.70 -11.75
N ILE A 99 16.04 16.52 -11.47
CA ILE A 99 15.48 15.26 -11.92
C ILE A 99 14.28 14.96 -11.02
N ASP A 100 13.06 15.03 -11.53
CA ASP A 100 11.83 14.97 -10.72
C ASP A 100 11.56 13.59 -10.14
N SER A 101 11.83 12.51 -10.92
CA SER A 101 11.52 11.14 -10.51
C SER A 101 12.75 10.37 -10.01
N SER A 102 12.54 9.50 -9.00
CA SER A 102 13.54 8.50 -8.60
C SER A 102 13.77 7.46 -9.70
N ASP A 103 12.76 7.22 -10.55
CA ASP A 103 12.75 6.25 -11.63
C ASP A 103 13.05 6.87 -13.01
N ALA A 104 13.61 8.10 -13.00
CA ALA A 104 14.04 8.77 -14.22
C ALA A 104 15.02 7.91 -15.02
N THR A 105 14.76 7.85 -16.31
CA THR A 105 15.50 7.03 -17.28
C THR A 105 16.61 7.82 -17.97
N TRP A 106 17.44 7.11 -18.71
CA TRP A 106 18.43 7.73 -19.60
C TRP A 106 17.81 8.77 -20.54
N THR A 107 16.67 8.47 -21.12
CA THR A 107 15.96 9.36 -22.02
C THR A 107 15.51 10.65 -21.32
N ASP A 108 15.14 10.58 -20.05
CA ASP A 108 14.69 11.75 -19.29
C ASP A 108 15.81 12.75 -19.04
N LEU A 109 17.05 12.27 -18.91
CA LEU A 109 18.23 13.16 -18.83
C LEU A 109 18.35 14.04 -20.08
N PHE A 110 18.14 13.49 -21.26
CA PHE A 110 18.19 14.24 -22.53
C PHE A 110 16.98 15.15 -22.69
N ARG A 111 15.79 14.72 -22.30
CA ARG A 111 14.60 15.60 -22.26
C ARG A 111 14.83 16.79 -21.34
N LEU A 112 15.45 16.56 -20.19
CA LEU A 112 15.81 17.62 -19.24
C LEU A 112 16.84 18.58 -19.85
N ALA A 113 17.84 18.08 -20.57
CA ALA A 113 18.83 18.88 -21.27
C ALA A 113 18.21 19.78 -22.37
N ALA A 114 17.14 19.31 -23.02
CA ALA A 114 16.42 20.13 -24.01
C ALA A 114 15.81 21.40 -23.39
N ARG A 115 15.38 21.33 -22.13
CA ARG A 115 14.69 22.38 -21.40
C ARG A 115 15.62 23.20 -20.48
N THR A 116 16.77 22.64 -20.08
CA THR A 116 17.66 23.22 -19.09
C THR A 116 19.06 23.46 -19.64
N PRO A 117 19.47 24.73 -19.93
CA PRO A 117 20.77 25.05 -20.53
C PRO A 117 21.96 24.50 -19.73
N LYS A 118 21.88 24.49 -18.39
CA LYS A 118 22.95 24.01 -17.52
C LYS A 118 23.15 22.48 -17.61
N VAL A 119 22.06 21.71 -17.82
CA VAL A 119 22.15 20.27 -18.08
C VAL A 119 22.72 20.00 -19.47
N ARG A 120 22.28 20.76 -20.47
CA ARG A 120 22.85 20.68 -21.84
C ARG A 120 24.35 20.96 -21.83
N LYS A 121 24.77 21.99 -21.11
CA LYS A 121 26.18 22.32 -20.96
C LYS A 121 26.95 21.17 -20.31
N PHE A 122 26.40 20.54 -19.25
CA PHE A 122 27.00 19.38 -18.61
C PHE A 122 27.21 18.21 -19.58
N LEU A 123 26.21 17.87 -20.42
CA LEU A 123 26.33 16.80 -21.42
C LEU A 123 27.44 17.10 -22.43
N ASN A 124 27.62 18.37 -22.82
CA ASN A 124 28.64 18.78 -23.78
C ASN A 124 30.05 18.88 -23.18
N ASP A 125 30.16 19.37 -21.94
CA ASP A 125 31.44 19.56 -21.28
C ASP A 125 32.06 18.26 -20.77
N TYR A 126 31.21 17.25 -20.45
CA TYR A 126 31.63 15.98 -19.84
C TYR A 126 31.10 14.75 -20.60
N PRO A 127 31.34 14.65 -21.93
CA PRO A 127 30.76 13.55 -22.73
C PRO A 127 31.17 12.15 -22.25
N GLN A 128 32.44 11.98 -21.82
CA GLN A 128 32.93 10.71 -21.30
C GLN A 128 32.20 10.29 -20.04
N ALA A 129 31.99 11.22 -19.11
CA ALA A 129 31.22 10.93 -17.89
C ALA A 129 29.78 10.50 -18.22
N VAL A 130 29.16 11.13 -19.24
CA VAL A 130 27.82 10.78 -19.69
C VAL A 130 27.79 9.37 -20.30
N GLU A 131 28.75 9.03 -21.13
CA GLU A 131 28.85 7.68 -21.71
C GLU A 131 29.09 6.61 -20.65
N ASP A 132 29.92 6.87 -19.64
CA ASP A 132 30.21 5.94 -18.55
C ASP A 132 28.99 5.68 -17.64
N MET A 133 28.02 6.61 -17.61
CA MET A 133 26.75 6.40 -16.87
C MET A 133 25.89 5.30 -17.52
N ARG A 134 25.89 5.20 -18.84
CA ARG A 134 24.97 4.34 -19.60
C ARG A 134 25.04 2.87 -19.22
N PRO A 135 26.21 2.23 -19.20
CA PRO A 135 26.34 0.80 -18.84
C PRO A 135 26.08 0.54 -17.34
N LEU A 136 26.17 1.57 -16.48
CA LEU A 136 25.96 1.44 -15.04
C LEU A 136 24.48 1.51 -14.66
N LEU A 137 23.66 2.17 -15.46
CA LEU A 137 22.24 2.29 -15.19
C LEU A 137 21.54 0.93 -15.19
N GLY A 138 20.76 0.67 -14.15
CA GLY A 138 20.04 -0.58 -13.98
C GLY A 138 20.88 -1.73 -13.41
N GLN A 139 22.21 -1.58 -13.32
CA GLN A 139 23.08 -2.60 -12.73
C GLN A 139 22.84 -2.73 -11.21
N PRO A 140 22.94 -3.93 -10.63
CA PRO A 140 22.89 -4.11 -9.18
C PRO A 140 23.98 -3.26 -8.49
N ARG A 141 23.56 -2.45 -7.50
CA ARG A 141 24.45 -1.58 -6.73
C ARG A 141 24.75 -2.14 -5.36
N SER A 142 23.74 -2.60 -4.67
CA SER A 142 23.87 -3.22 -3.36
C SER A 142 22.82 -4.29 -3.13
N ALA A 143 23.18 -5.28 -2.33
CA ALA A 143 22.27 -6.26 -1.79
C ALA A 143 21.90 -5.87 -0.35
N SER A 144 20.65 -6.01 0.00
CA SER A 144 20.12 -5.76 1.35
C SER A 144 19.03 -6.78 1.71
N VAL A 145 18.55 -6.70 2.94
CA VAL A 145 17.41 -7.51 3.40
C VAL A 145 16.12 -6.82 2.98
N HIS A 146 15.17 -7.57 2.46
CA HIS A 146 13.83 -7.04 2.18
C HIS A 146 13.17 -6.60 3.48
N ALA A 147 12.53 -5.43 3.47
CA ALA A 147 12.02 -4.80 4.69
C ALA A 147 10.94 -5.64 5.40
N SER A 148 10.12 -6.39 4.65
CA SER A 148 8.94 -7.09 5.17
C SER A 148 8.95 -8.59 4.90
N ALA A 149 9.52 -9.04 3.79
CA ALA A 149 9.36 -10.40 3.29
C ALA A 149 10.01 -11.46 4.16
N ILE A 150 9.18 -12.36 4.68
CA ILE A 150 9.59 -13.56 5.40
C ILE A 150 9.06 -14.77 4.62
N LEU A 151 9.95 -15.75 4.40
CA LEU A 151 9.62 -16.99 3.72
C LEU A 151 9.69 -18.16 4.70
N ILE A 152 8.82 -19.13 4.46
CA ILE A 152 8.76 -20.37 5.23
C ILE A 152 8.76 -21.50 4.21
N THR A 153 9.75 -22.37 4.26
CA THR A 153 9.81 -23.52 3.36
C THR A 153 8.73 -24.55 3.67
N PRO A 154 8.27 -25.34 2.68
CA PRO A 154 7.45 -26.52 2.91
C PRO A 154 8.13 -27.47 3.91
N GLU A 155 7.35 -28.34 4.54
CA GLU A 155 7.92 -29.35 5.45
C GLU A 155 8.79 -30.37 4.72
N THR A 156 8.40 -30.71 3.51
CA THR A 156 9.07 -31.71 2.70
C THR A 156 9.27 -31.24 1.27
N ARG A 157 10.37 -31.68 0.68
CA ARG A 157 10.65 -31.59 -0.74
C ARG A 157 11.01 -32.98 -1.24
N ASP A 158 10.32 -33.47 -2.26
CA ASP A 158 10.55 -34.79 -2.85
C ASP A 158 10.51 -35.97 -1.83
N GLY A 159 9.71 -35.79 -0.76
CA GLY A 159 9.54 -36.78 0.32
C GLY A 159 10.55 -36.67 1.47
N GLU A 160 11.55 -35.79 1.35
CA GLU A 160 12.52 -35.48 2.40
C GLU A 160 12.19 -34.18 3.10
N VAL A 161 12.60 -34.03 4.35
CA VAL A 161 12.38 -32.80 5.12
C VAL A 161 13.20 -31.67 4.54
N ALA A 162 12.54 -30.57 4.21
CA ALA A 162 13.13 -29.46 3.50
C ALA A 162 13.66 -28.36 4.45
N GLU A 163 14.75 -27.72 4.00
CA GLU A 163 15.34 -26.54 4.64
C GLU A 163 15.46 -25.38 3.62
N CYS A 164 15.75 -24.18 4.10
CA CYS A 164 15.91 -23.01 3.20
C CYS A 164 17.04 -23.22 2.16
N PHE A 165 18.08 -23.96 2.50
CA PHE A 165 19.22 -24.27 1.63
C PHE A 165 18.84 -25.12 0.42
N ASP A 166 17.73 -25.86 0.49
CA ASP A 166 17.24 -26.70 -0.64
C ASP A 166 16.59 -25.86 -1.74
N PHE A 167 16.24 -24.60 -1.45
CA PHE A 167 15.52 -23.71 -2.36
C PHE A 167 16.37 -22.54 -2.86
N THR A 168 17.26 -22.02 -2.01
CA THR A 168 18.04 -20.82 -2.33
C THR A 168 19.35 -20.76 -1.56
N PRO A 169 20.42 -20.20 -2.14
CA PRO A 169 21.59 -19.78 -1.38
C PRO A 169 21.16 -18.75 -0.32
N VAL A 170 21.66 -18.90 0.89
CA VAL A 170 21.40 -17.97 2.00
C VAL A 170 22.68 -17.49 2.64
N LYS A 171 22.64 -16.29 3.18
CA LYS A 171 23.68 -15.69 4.01
C LYS A 171 23.16 -15.22 5.34
N ARG A 172 24.04 -14.96 6.29
CA ARG A 172 23.66 -14.32 7.55
C ARG A 172 23.89 -12.81 7.49
N VAL A 173 22.86 -12.04 7.82
CA VAL A 173 22.93 -10.58 7.98
C VAL A 173 22.33 -10.28 9.35
N ASP A 174 23.08 -9.67 10.24
CA ASP A 174 22.66 -9.35 11.62
C ASP A 174 21.99 -10.52 12.36
N GLY A 175 22.59 -11.71 12.22
CA GLY A 175 22.10 -12.96 12.83
C GLY A 175 20.95 -13.65 12.09
N MET A 176 20.32 -13.01 11.12
CA MET A 176 19.19 -13.53 10.34
C MET A 176 19.67 -14.27 9.09
N LEU A 177 18.95 -15.33 8.71
CA LEU A 177 19.10 -15.94 7.40
C LEU A 177 18.41 -15.10 6.33
N VAL A 178 19.13 -14.80 5.26
CA VAL A 178 18.66 -13.96 4.14
C VAL A 178 18.97 -14.66 2.84
N SER A 179 17.99 -14.80 1.98
CA SER A 179 18.18 -15.34 0.63
C SER A 179 19.12 -14.45 -0.19
N GLU A 180 19.95 -15.06 -1.01
CA GLU A 180 20.70 -14.37 -2.06
C GLU A 180 19.90 -14.19 -3.36
N LEU A 181 18.66 -14.67 -3.40
CA LEU A 181 17.68 -14.38 -4.44
C LEU A 181 16.71 -13.29 -3.95
N ASP A 182 16.19 -12.52 -4.88
CA ASP A 182 15.13 -11.53 -4.61
C ASP A 182 13.73 -12.19 -4.60
N GLY A 183 12.72 -11.42 -4.21
CA GLY A 183 11.36 -11.92 -4.11
C GLY A 183 10.79 -12.48 -5.41
N TYR A 184 11.14 -11.90 -6.56
CA TYR A 184 10.67 -12.38 -7.86
C TYR A 184 11.26 -13.75 -8.21
N SER A 185 12.55 -13.92 -7.99
CA SER A 185 13.24 -15.20 -8.22
C SER A 185 12.75 -16.28 -7.25
N LEU A 186 12.40 -15.90 -6.02
CA LEU A 186 11.85 -16.83 -5.02
C LEU A 186 10.42 -17.29 -5.39
N ASP A 187 9.60 -16.44 -6.00
CA ASP A 187 8.28 -16.81 -6.57
C ASP A 187 8.44 -17.86 -7.68
N GLU A 188 9.47 -17.72 -8.54
CA GLU A 188 9.76 -18.68 -9.61
C GLU A 188 10.16 -20.07 -9.07
N VAL A 189 10.81 -20.11 -7.92
CA VAL A 189 11.15 -21.36 -7.19
C VAL A 189 9.93 -21.95 -6.47
N GLY A 190 8.82 -21.22 -6.42
CA GLY A 190 7.55 -21.68 -5.84
C GLY A 190 7.45 -21.47 -4.34
N LEU A 191 8.20 -20.52 -3.77
CA LEU A 191 8.10 -20.12 -2.38
C LEU A 191 7.14 -18.96 -2.21
N LEU A 192 6.24 -19.08 -1.25
CA LEU A 192 5.31 -18.01 -0.90
C LEU A 192 5.99 -16.95 -0.05
N LYS A 193 5.95 -15.71 -0.52
CA LYS A 193 6.42 -14.54 0.21
C LYS A 193 5.32 -14.05 1.16
N ASN A 194 5.64 -13.99 2.46
CA ASN A 194 4.78 -13.36 3.46
C ASN A 194 5.36 -11.99 3.80
N ASP A 195 4.65 -10.93 3.45
CA ASP A 195 5.04 -9.57 3.79
C ASP A 195 4.53 -9.21 5.19
N CYS A 196 5.44 -9.25 6.17
CA CYS A 196 5.19 -8.85 7.55
C CYS A 196 5.64 -7.40 7.72
N LEU A 197 4.74 -6.45 7.46
CA LEU A 197 5.03 -5.02 7.52
C LEU A 197 4.92 -4.50 8.96
N GLY A 198 5.94 -3.77 9.42
CA GLY A 198 5.86 -3.02 10.67
C GLY A 198 5.35 -1.60 10.37
N ILE A 199 4.14 -1.28 10.79
CA ILE A 199 3.50 0.01 10.56
C ILE A 199 3.50 0.85 11.84
N LEU A 200 4.16 2.02 11.78
CA LEU A 200 4.27 2.93 12.93
C LEU A 200 2.89 3.41 13.38
N GLU A 201 1.95 3.56 12.46
CA GLU A 201 0.60 4.00 12.79
C GLU A 201 -0.14 3.04 13.72
N LEU A 202 0.06 1.72 13.57
CA LEU A 202 -0.49 0.74 14.48
C LEU A 202 0.14 0.84 15.89
N THR A 203 1.43 1.18 15.98
CA THR A 203 2.10 1.48 17.25
C THR A 203 1.49 2.74 17.90
N LYS A 204 1.27 3.80 17.12
CA LYS A 204 0.61 5.04 17.61
C LYS A 204 -0.80 4.76 18.11
N ILE A 205 -1.62 4.04 17.33
CA ILE A 205 -2.98 3.66 17.73
C ILE A 205 -2.96 2.90 19.05
N GLN A 206 -2.05 1.93 19.20
CA GLN A 206 -1.91 1.19 20.46
C GLN A 206 -1.52 2.12 21.60
N SER A 207 -0.56 3.04 21.39
CA SER A 207 -0.16 4.00 22.42
C SER A 207 -1.30 4.92 22.85
N VAL A 208 -2.19 5.32 21.92
CA VAL A 208 -3.40 6.10 22.24
C VAL A 208 -4.38 5.27 23.07
N LEU A 209 -4.59 3.99 22.71
CA LEU A 209 -5.43 3.06 23.45
C LEU A 209 -4.91 2.83 24.88
N ASP A 210 -3.60 2.65 25.03
CA ASP A 210 -2.94 2.48 26.32
C ASP A 210 -3.11 3.74 27.20
N GLU A 211 -2.98 4.92 26.62
CA GLU A 211 -3.21 6.19 27.31
C GLU A 211 -4.67 6.33 27.78
N ILE A 212 -5.64 6.02 26.92
CA ILE A 212 -7.06 6.04 27.26
C ILE A 212 -7.36 5.05 28.38
N ASN A 213 -6.86 3.84 28.27
CA ASN A 213 -7.09 2.78 29.27
C ASN A 213 -6.47 3.14 30.61
N ARG A 214 -5.31 3.79 30.61
CA ARG A 214 -4.65 4.28 31.82
C ARG A 214 -5.43 5.39 32.49
N GLU A 215 -5.95 6.34 31.70
CA GLU A 215 -6.65 7.53 32.22
C GLU A 215 -8.09 7.22 32.66
N TYR A 216 -8.81 6.43 31.85
CA TYR A 216 -10.25 6.22 32.03
C TYR A 216 -10.61 4.81 32.54
N GLY A 217 -9.67 3.86 32.56
CA GLY A 217 -9.92 2.50 33.00
C GLY A 217 -10.91 1.70 32.14
N THR A 218 -10.98 2.02 30.84
CA THR A 218 -12.04 1.49 29.95
C THR A 218 -11.79 0.09 29.43
N GLY A 219 -10.54 -0.35 29.29
CA GLY A 219 -10.19 -1.60 28.61
C GLY A 219 -10.41 -1.57 27.09
N LEU A 220 -10.48 -0.38 26.50
CA LEU A 220 -10.75 -0.18 25.07
C LEU A 220 -9.65 -0.82 24.20
N SER A 221 -10.04 -1.50 23.13
CA SER A 221 -9.15 -2.15 22.18
C SER A 221 -9.50 -1.80 20.74
N PHE A 222 -8.58 -2.03 19.80
CA PHE A 222 -8.81 -1.86 18.37
C PHE A 222 -10.02 -2.68 17.90
N GLU A 223 -10.10 -3.93 18.33
CA GLU A 223 -11.19 -4.86 17.98
C GLU A 223 -12.54 -4.40 18.50
N GLU A 224 -12.61 -3.77 19.67
CA GLU A 224 -13.87 -3.23 20.20
C GLU A 224 -14.36 -2.05 19.38
N ILE A 225 -13.47 -1.15 18.96
CA ILE A 225 -13.85 -0.04 18.06
C ILE A 225 -14.36 -0.59 16.73
N VAL A 226 -13.70 -1.58 16.13
CA VAL A 226 -14.16 -2.19 14.87
C VAL A 226 -15.52 -2.88 15.05
N ARG A 227 -15.74 -3.58 16.17
CA ARG A 227 -17.01 -4.27 16.46
C ARG A 227 -18.16 -3.31 16.77
N SER A 228 -17.89 -2.06 17.14
CA SER A 228 -18.94 -1.07 17.43
C SER A 228 -19.72 -0.62 16.20
N GLY A 229 -19.24 -0.91 14.97
CA GLY A 229 -20.02 -0.71 13.75
C GLY A 229 -19.37 0.15 12.67
N LEU A 230 -18.26 0.82 12.90
CA LEU A 230 -17.59 1.73 11.94
C LEU A 230 -18.50 2.81 11.34
N ASP A 231 -19.51 3.26 12.10
CA ASP A 231 -20.57 4.19 11.68
C ASP A 231 -20.71 5.42 12.58
N ASP A 232 -19.71 5.69 13.43
CA ASP A 232 -19.73 6.85 14.33
C ASP A 232 -19.75 8.17 13.54
N LYS A 233 -20.85 8.88 13.61
CA LYS A 233 -21.08 10.15 12.91
C LYS A 233 -20.00 11.18 13.24
N LYS A 234 -19.58 11.27 14.51
CA LYS A 234 -18.58 12.24 14.96
C LYS A 234 -17.23 12.02 14.26
N THR A 235 -16.90 10.77 13.97
CA THR A 235 -15.69 10.39 13.21
C THR A 235 -15.77 10.88 11.78
N TYR A 236 -16.90 10.68 11.11
CA TYR A 236 -17.07 11.17 9.74
C TYR A 236 -17.15 12.69 9.65
N ASP A 237 -17.85 13.35 10.58
CA ASP A 237 -17.91 14.82 10.65
C ASP A 237 -16.48 15.41 10.77
N LEU A 238 -15.63 14.85 11.62
CA LEU A 238 -14.21 15.24 11.76
C LEU A 238 -13.45 15.14 10.43
N LEU A 239 -13.65 14.06 9.66
CA LEU A 239 -13.02 13.86 8.36
C LEU A 239 -13.56 14.83 7.30
N CYS A 240 -14.87 15.10 7.30
CA CYS A 240 -15.52 16.06 6.41
C CYS A 240 -15.05 17.50 6.65
N GLU A 241 -14.74 17.86 7.90
CA GLU A 241 -14.18 19.15 8.28
C GLU A 241 -12.69 19.27 7.93
N GLY A 242 -12.04 18.16 7.55
CA GLY A 242 -10.63 18.12 7.13
C GLY A 242 -9.63 18.08 8.29
N TYR A 243 -10.04 17.60 9.46
CA TYR A 243 -9.13 17.38 10.60
C TYR A 243 -8.40 16.04 10.48
N THR A 244 -7.59 15.89 9.43
CA THR A 244 -6.97 14.64 9.04
C THR A 244 -5.49 14.51 9.43
N ALA A 245 -4.92 15.50 10.10
CA ALA A 245 -3.51 15.47 10.52
C ALA A 245 -3.21 14.23 11.36
N ASN A 246 -2.12 13.54 11.04
CA ASN A 246 -1.67 12.31 11.70
C ASN A 246 -2.71 11.17 11.70
N ILE A 247 -3.61 11.11 10.70
CA ILE A 247 -4.48 9.96 10.44
C ILE A 247 -3.88 9.17 9.27
N PHE A 248 -3.74 7.87 9.46
CA PHE A 248 -3.14 6.95 8.51
C PHE A 248 -3.73 7.12 7.11
N GLN A 249 -2.86 7.28 6.10
CA GLN A 249 -3.19 7.47 4.69
C GLN A 249 -4.06 8.70 4.35
N LEU A 250 -4.62 9.43 5.33
CA LEU A 250 -5.55 10.53 5.08
C LEU A 250 -4.92 11.91 5.31
N SER A 251 -3.69 12.01 5.82
CA SER A 251 -3.08 13.26 6.30
C SER A 251 -2.50 14.17 5.21
N SER A 252 -2.42 13.74 3.94
CA SER A 252 -1.89 14.61 2.89
C SER A 252 -2.88 15.72 2.53
N ALA A 253 -2.39 16.94 2.25
CA ALA A 253 -3.23 18.09 1.94
C ALA A 253 -4.21 17.84 0.78
N GLY A 254 -3.81 17.05 -0.22
CA GLY A 254 -4.67 16.70 -1.33
C GLY A 254 -5.76 15.69 -0.94
N MET A 255 -5.42 14.65 -0.15
CA MET A 255 -6.40 13.71 0.37
C MET A 255 -7.39 14.41 1.32
N THR A 256 -6.91 15.33 2.16
CA THR A 256 -7.79 16.13 3.02
C THR A 256 -8.86 16.87 2.22
N ARG A 257 -8.47 17.55 1.12
CA ARG A 257 -9.43 18.22 0.23
C ARG A 257 -10.37 17.24 -0.44
N TYR A 258 -9.85 16.12 -0.91
CA TYR A 258 -10.66 15.08 -1.54
C TYR A 258 -11.74 14.53 -0.59
N LEU A 259 -11.41 14.33 0.69
CA LEU A 259 -12.38 13.93 1.72
C LEU A 259 -13.39 15.04 2.02
N GLN A 260 -12.95 16.31 2.06
CA GLN A 260 -13.87 17.45 2.22
C GLN A 260 -14.87 17.56 1.05
N ASP A 261 -14.40 17.31 -0.19
CA ASP A 261 -15.27 17.31 -1.36
C ASP A 261 -16.17 16.07 -1.39
N MET A 262 -15.67 14.92 -0.98
CA MET A 262 -16.41 13.65 -0.95
C MET A 262 -17.47 13.60 0.14
N GLN A 263 -17.26 14.26 1.29
CA GLN A 263 -18.14 14.18 2.46
C GLN A 263 -18.44 12.72 2.87
N PRO A 264 -17.42 11.94 3.28
CA PRO A 264 -17.61 10.53 3.61
C PRO A 264 -18.61 10.34 4.76
N ALA A 265 -19.46 9.32 4.64
CA ALA A 265 -20.48 8.97 5.63
C ALA A 265 -20.47 7.47 5.99
N SER A 266 -19.58 6.70 5.37
CA SER A 266 -19.48 5.26 5.57
C SER A 266 -18.04 4.76 5.39
N ILE A 267 -17.76 3.57 5.92
CA ILE A 267 -16.46 2.91 5.70
C ILE A 267 -16.21 2.66 4.20
N GLY A 268 -17.26 2.39 3.42
CA GLY A 268 -17.16 2.23 1.97
C GLY A 268 -16.59 3.46 1.28
N ASP A 269 -16.91 4.66 1.76
CA ASP A 269 -16.36 5.90 1.23
C ASP A 269 -14.86 6.03 1.51
N LEU A 270 -14.40 5.61 2.70
CA LEU A 270 -12.98 5.62 3.04
C LEU A 270 -12.20 4.56 2.25
N ILE A 271 -12.80 3.39 2.00
CA ILE A 271 -12.22 2.35 1.14
C ILE A 271 -12.05 2.90 -0.28
N ALA A 272 -13.07 3.54 -0.82
CA ALA A 272 -13.02 4.16 -2.14
C ALA A 272 -12.00 5.31 -2.19
N ALA A 273 -11.93 6.18 -1.18
CA ALA A 273 -10.95 7.26 -1.11
C ALA A 273 -9.51 6.75 -1.17
N ASN A 274 -9.18 5.69 -0.42
CA ASN A 274 -7.85 5.07 -0.44
C ASN A 274 -7.49 4.48 -1.80
N ALA A 275 -8.46 3.96 -2.53
CA ALA A 275 -8.25 3.39 -3.86
C ALA A 275 -8.16 4.47 -4.96
N LEU A 276 -8.97 5.54 -4.84
CA LEU A 276 -9.14 6.57 -5.86
C LEU A 276 -8.11 7.69 -5.78
N TYR A 277 -7.69 8.11 -4.56
CA TYR A 277 -6.77 9.23 -4.42
C TYR A 277 -5.31 8.80 -4.67
N ARG A 278 -4.99 8.51 -5.93
CA ARG A 278 -3.65 8.13 -6.41
C ARG A 278 -3.39 8.75 -7.79
N PRO A 279 -2.12 9.05 -8.15
CA PRO A 279 -1.82 9.72 -9.43
C PRO A 279 -2.50 9.08 -10.64
N ALA A 280 -2.39 7.76 -10.80
CA ALA A 280 -2.94 7.08 -11.96
C ALA A 280 -4.48 7.16 -12.05
N THR A 281 -5.18 7.14 -10.93
CA THR A 281 -6.64 7.23 -10.87
C THR A 281 -7.12 8.67 -11.04
N LEU A 282 -6.37 9.64 -10.50
CA LEU A 282 -6.62 11.07 -10.73
C LEU A 282 -6.42 11.44 -12.20
N ASP A 283 -5.34 10.95 -12.83
CA ASP A 283 -5.04 11.21 -14.24
C ASP A 283 -6.06 10.57 -15.19
N SER A 284 -6.68 9.44 -14.82
CA SER A 284 -7.72 8.78 -15.61
C SER A 284 -9.09 9.46 -15.54
N GLY A 285 -9.31 10.36 -14.57
CA GLY A 285 -10.61 10.99 -14.31
C GLY A 285 -11.60 10.14 -13.53
N ALA A 286 -11.28 8.90 -13.20
CA ALA A 286 -12.17 7.99 -12.45
C ALA A 286 -12.51 8.54 -11.04
N ALA A 287 -11.54 9.16 -10.37
CA ALA A 287 -11.75 9.76 -9.05
C ALA A 287 -12.74 10.95 -9.10
N GLU A 288 -12.65 11.77 -10.13
CA GLU A 288 -13.57 12.90 -10.34
C GLU A 288 -14.98 12.42 -10.68
N ASN A 289 -15.10 11.44 -11.59
CA ASN A 289 -16.39 10.91 -11.99
C ASN A 289 -17.09 10.18 -10.83
N TYR A 290 -16.36 9.40 -10.04
CA TYR A 290 -16.88 8.80 -8.79
C TYR A 290 -17.46 9.88 -7.87
N LEU A 291 -16.72 10.96 -7.64
CA LEU A 291 -17.16 12.07 -6.78
C LEU A 291 -18.45 12.72 -7.30
N ARG A 292 -18.52 13.04 -8.58
CA ARG A 292 -19.69 13.65 -9.23
C ARG A 292 -20.93 12.75 -9.16
N CYS A 293 -20.76 11.46 -9.39
CA CYS A 293 -21.84 10.49 -9.25
C CYS A 293 -22.32 10.39 -7.81
N ARG A 294 -21.40 10.32 -6.84
CA ARG A 294 -21.68 10.26 -5.41
C ARG A 294 -22.46 11.49 -4.93
N LEU A 295 -22.08 12.68 -5.39
CA LEU A 295 -22.77 13.95 -5.05
C LEU A 295 -24.11 14.13 -5.79
N GLY A 296 -24.45 13.21 -6.68
CA GLY A 296 -25.67 13.29 -7.48
C GLY A 296 -25.64 14.31 -8.61
N GLU A 297 -24.46 14.82 -8.97
CA GLU A 297 -24.28 15.74 -10.10
C GLU A 297 -24.45 15.05 -11.45
N VAL A 298 -24.06 13.76 -11.51
CA VAL A 298 -24.14 12.92 -12.71
C VAL A 298 -24.75 11.57 -12.29
N ALA A 299 -25.64 11.05 -13.13
CA ALA A 299 -26.18 9.70 -12.92
C ALA A 299 -25.13 8.64 -13.26
N PRO A 300 -24.92 7.61 -12.43
CA PRO A 300 -24.01 6.50 -12.77
C PRO A 300 -24.50 5.76 -13.99
N VAL A 301 -23.56 5.33 -14.82
CA VAL A 301 -23.85 4.58 -16.06
C VAL A 301 -23.45 3.11 -15.85
N TYR A 302 -24.39 2.21 -16.09
CA TYR A 302 -24.15 0.77 -16.04
C TYR A 302 -24.40 0.15 -17.40
N LEU A 303 -23.40 -0.55 -17.91
CA LEU A 303 -23.53 -1.35 -19.12
C LEU A 303 -24.25 -2.68 -18.82
N TRP A 304 -24.58 -3.43 -19.86
CA TRP A 304 -25.26 -4.71 -19.71
C TRP A 304 -24.55 -5.64 -18.69
N GLY A 305 -25.27 -6.08 -17.68
CA GLY A 305 -24.77 -7.02 -16.66
C GLY A 305 -23.68 -6.49 -15.71
N THR A 306 -23.36 -5.18 -15.72
CA THR A 306 -22.30 -4.62 -14.88
C THR A 306 -22.76 -4.09 -13.52
N TYR A 307 -24.08 -3.96 -13.32
CA TYR A 307 -24.64 -3.34 -12.11
C TYR A 307 -24.15 -3.99 -10.82
N GLU A 308 -24.25 -5.33 -10.72
CA GLU A 308 -23.88 -6.06 -9.50
C GLU A 308 -22.39 -5.88 -9.14
N ALA A 309 -21.52 -5.75 -10.12
CA ALA A 309 -20.09 -5.55 -9.90
C ALA A 309 -19.71 -4.10 -9.59
N LEU A 310 -20.47 -3.10 -10.11
CA LEU A 310 -20.04 -1.71 -10.11
C LEU A 310 -20.98 -0.76 -9.35
N HIS A 311 -22.12 -1.21 -8.81
CA HIS A 311 -23.08 -0.30 -8.16
C HIS A 311 -22.49 0.39 -6.91
N THR A 312 -21.64 -0.30 -6.14
CA THR A 312 -20.96 0.25 -4.96
C THR A 312 -19.94 1.34 -5.30
N THR A 313 -19.52 1.41 -6.55
CA THR A 313 -18.53 2.38 -7.06
C THR A 313 -19.12 3.30 -8.14
N TYR A 314 -20.45 3.44 -8.17
CA TYR A 314 -21.17 4.32 -9.11
C TYR A 314 -20.85 4.09 -10.59
N GLY A 315 -20.58 2.82 -10.96
CA GLY A 315 -20.21 2.47 -12.33
C GLY A 315 -18.71 2.53 -12.65
N GLU A 316 -17.90 3.01 -11.73
CA GLU A 316 -16.45 3.07 -11.89
C GLU A 316 -15.78 1.73 -11.57
N LEU A 317 -14.84 1.33 -12.41
CA LEU A 317 -14.01 0.16 -12.21
C LEU A 317 -12.75 0.54 -11.44
N ILE A 318 -12.73 0.25 -10.13
CA ILE A 318 -11.69 0.69 -9.20
C ILE A 318 -10.90 -0.49 -8.66
N TYR A 319 -11.61 -1.61 -8.37
CA TYR A 319 -11.02 -2.74 -7.68
C TYR A 319 -10.71 -3.91 -8.62
N GLN A 320 -9.64 -4.62 -8.31
CA GLN A 320 -9.22 -5.83 -9.03
C GLN A 320 -10.30 -6.91 -9.00
N GLU A 321 -10.99 -7.05 -7.88
CA GLU A 321 -12.08 -7.98 -7.64
C GLU A 321 -13.28 -7.70 -8.56
N GLN A 322 -13.54 -6.43 -8.87
CA GLN A 322 -14.59 -6.05 -9.83
C GLN A 322 -14.33 -6.58 -11.23
N VAL A 323 -13.06 -6.61 -11.67
CA VAL A 323 -12.71 -7.23 -12.96
C VAL A 323 -13.07 -8.71 -12.96
N SER A 324 -12.70 -9.44 -11.90
CA SER A 324 -13.01 -10.86 -11.77
C SER A 324 -14.52 -11.12 -11.82
N ARG A 325 -15.33 -10.27 -11.17
CA ARG A 325 -16.79 -10.31 -11.26
C ARG A 325 -17.30 -10.00 -12.67
N LEU A 326 -16.84 -8.94 -13.28
CA LEU A 326 -17.27 -8.55 -14.64
C LEU A 326 -17.01 -9.64 -15.66
N VAL A 327 -15.81 -10.24 -15.67
CA VAL A 327 -15.52 -11.31 -16.64
C VAL A 327 -16.28 -12.59 -16.34
N ARG A 328 -16.62 -12.88 -15.07
CA ARG A 328 -17.50 -13.97 -14.70
C ARG A 328 -18.93 -13.72 -15.16
N ASP A 329 -19.48 -12.56 -14.79
CA ASP A 329 -20.91 -12.29 -14.95
C ASP A 329 -21.29 -12.00 -16.40
N VAL A 330 -20.43 -11.29 -17.12
CA VAL A 330 -20.63 -10.95 -18.53
C VAL A 330 -19.97 -11.99 -19.44
N GLY A 331 -18.71 -12.34 -19.22
CA GLY A 331 -17.90 -13.16 -20.14
C GLY A 331 -17.92 -14.66 -19.86
N GLY A 332 -18.58 -15.13 -18.78
CA GLY A 332 -18.66 -16.56 -18.45
C GLY A 332 -17.33 -17.17 -17.96
N PHE A 333 -16.41 -16.37 -17.47
CA PHE A 333 -15.14 -16.84 -16.89
C PHE A 333 -15.36 -17.45 -15.51
N SER A 334 -14.45 -18.30 -15.08
CA SER A 334 -14.31 -18.64 -13.66
C SER A 334 -13.62 -17.49 -12.90
N LEU A 335 -13.81 -17.42 -11.57
CA LEU A 335 -13.12 -16.43 -10.74
C LEU A 335 -11.59 -16.54 -10.86
N ALA A 336 -11.05 -17.75 -10.89
CA ALA A 336 -9.61 -17.99 -11.07
C ALA A 336 -9.07 -17.41 -12.39
N GLU A 337 -9.83 -17.50 -13.47
CA GLU A 337 -9.47 -16.88 -14.75
C GLU A 337 -9.55 -15.36 -14.68
N GLY A 338 -10.51 -14.80 -13.93
CA GLY A 338 -10.61 -13.37 -13.67
C GLY A 338 -9.40 -12.84 -12.92
N VAL A 339 -8.99 -13.48 -11.84
CA VAL A 339 -7.78 -13.16 -11.09
C VAL A 339 -6.52 -13.23 -11.97
N ARG A 340 -6.41 -14.28 -12.80
CA ARG A 340 -5.31 -14.41 -13.76
C ARG A 340 -5.29 -13.25 -14.76
N LEU A 341 -6.47 -12.84 -15.26
CA LEU A 341 -6.58 -11.71 -16.19
C LEU A 341 -6.03 -10.41 -15.55
N VAL A 342 -6.42 -10.10 -14.31
CA VAL A 342 -5.92 -8.93 -13.57
C VAL A 342 -4.38 -8.92 -13.53
N LYS A 343 -3.75 -10.06 -13.17
CA LYS A 343 -2.28 -10.18 -13.13
C LYS A 343 -1.63 -10.02 -14.52
N LEU A 344 -2.28 -10.50 -15.58
CA LEU A 344 -1.78 -10.36 -16.95
C LEU A 344 -1.85 -8.91 -17.45
N ILE A 345 -2.93 -8.21 -17.14
CA ILE A 345 -3.11 -6.80 -17.49
C ILE A 345 -2.05 -5.95 -16.77
N SER A 346 -1.87 -6.16 -15.45
CA SER A 346 -0.85 -5.46 -14.67
C SER A 346 0.58 -5.68 -15.21
N LYS A 347 0.86 -6.89 -15.74
CA LYS A 347 2.17 -7.25 -16.35
C LYS A 347 2.26 -6.90 -17.84
N LYS A 348 1.21 -6.29 -18.44
CA LYS A 348 1.13 -5.91 -19.86
C LYS A 348 1.46 -7.03 -20.85
N LYS A 349 0.94 -8.24 -20.61
CA LYS A 349 1.14 -9.42 -21.47
C LYS A 349 0.14 -9.42 -22.63
N VAL A 350 0.42 -8.61 -23.66
CA VAL A 350 -0.51 -8.28 -24.77
C VAL A 350 -1.08 -9.52 -25.50
N ASP A 351 -0.23 -10.49 -25.87
CA ASP A 351 -0.68 -11.65 -26.66
C ASP A 351 -1.72 -12.50 -25.91
N VAL A 352 -1.51 -12.69 -24.59
CA VAL A 352 -2.43 -13.48 -23.76
C VAL A 352 -3.72 -12.71 -23.50
N ILE A 353 -3.65 -11.40 -23.34
CA ILE A 353 -4.82 -10.51 -23.16
C ILE A 353 -5.73 -10.60 -24.40
N HIS A 354 -5.16 -10.61 -25.61
CA HIS A 354 -5.96 -10.78 -26.83
C HIS A 354 -6.74 -12.10 -26.88
N ALA A 355 -6.11 -13.22 -26.51
CA ALA A 355 -6.81 -14.51 -26.45
C ALA A 355 -7.95 -14.51 -25.41
N MET A 356 -7.74 -13.86 -24.27
CA MET A 356 -8.78 -13.71 -23.26
C MET A 356 -9.92 -12.79 -23.71
N ARG A 357 -9.63 -11.75 -24.53
CA ARG A 357 -10.64 -10.91 -25.13
C ARG A 357 -11.59 -11.72 -26.03
N GLU A 358 -11.04 -12.56 -26.91
CA GLU A 358 -11.86 -13.40 -27.79
C GLU A 358 -12.77 -14.33 -26.98
N LYS A 359 -12.24 -14.96 -25.92
CA LYS A 359 -13.02 -15.78 -25.00
C LYS A 359 -14.13 -14.96 -24.33
N PHE A 360 -13.83 -13.75 -23.84
CA PHE A 360 -14.80 -12.85 -23.22
C PHE A 360 -15.92 -12.49 -24.18
N MET A 361 -15.60 -12.12 -25.41
CA MET A 361 -16.60 -11.77 -26.45
C MET A 361 -17.50 -12.94 -26.79
N ALA A 362 -16.96 -14.17 -26.87
CA ALA A 362 -17.75 -15.38 -27.12
C ALA A 362 -18.70 -15.67 -25.94
N GLY A 363 -18.22 -15.66 -24.71
CA GLY A 363 -19.04 -15.90 -23.52
C GLY A 363 -20.11 -14.82 -23.31
N ALA A 364 -19.79 -13.55 -23.60
CA ALA A 364 -20.76 -12.45 -23.55
C ALA A 364 -21.89 -12.66 -24.57
N ALA A 365 -21.56 -13.07 -25.79
CA ALA A 365 -22.56 -13.38 -26.80
C ALA A 365 -23.47 -14.57 -26.42
N GLU A 366 -22.90 -15.62 -25.83
CA GLU A 366 -23.67 -16.78 -25.32
C GLU A 366 -24.65 -16.38 -24.21
N LYS A 367 -24.29 -15.37 -23.39
CA LYS A 367 -25.15 -14.83 -22.32
C LYS A 367 -26.15 -13.78 -22.81
N GLY A 368 -26.11 -13.40 -24.09
CA GLY A 368 -27.01 -12.44 -24.70
C GLY A 368 -26.61 -10.98 -24.50
N CYS A 369 -25.35 -10.71 -24.14
CA CYS A 369 -24.84 -9.35 -24.05
C CYS A 369 -24.74 -8.72 -25.44
N PRO A 370 -25.23 -7.47 -25.63
CA PRO A 370 -25.02 -6.73 -26.87
C PRO A 370 -23.53 -6.60 -27.18
N LYS A 371 -23.15 -6.82 -28.43
CA LYS A 371 -21.74 -6.77 -28.86
C LYS A 371 -21.07 -5.45 -28.53
N GLU A 372 -21.81 -4.36 -28.66
CA GLU A 372 -21.31 -3.01 -28.36
C GLU A 372 -21.00 -2.85 -26.87
N ASP A 373 -21.87 -3.33 -25.98
CA ASP A 373 -21.65 -3.30 -24.54
C ASP A 373 -20.48 -4.21 -24.15
N ALA A 374 -20.38 -5.42 -24.71
CA ALA A 374 -19.27 -6.32 -24.47
C ALA A 374 -17.91 -5.68 -24.85
N LEU A 375 -17.86 -4.97 -25.98
CA LEU A 375 -16.66 -4.25 -26.38
C LEU A 375 -16.31 -3.12 -25.41
N ARG A 376 -17.28 -2.31 -25.00
CA ARG A 376 -17.07 -1.21 -24.04
C ARG A 376 -16.64 -1.72 -22.67
N ILE A 377 -17.21 -2.84 -22.20
CA ILE A 377 -16.81 -3.45 -20.93
C ILE A 377 -15.36 -3.92 -21.00
N TRP A 378 -14.97 -4.56 -22.11
CA TRP A 378 -13.58 -4.99 -22.29
C TRP A 378 -12.61 -3.80 -22.35
N GLU A 379 -12.95 -2.73 -23.08
CA GLU A 379 -12.15 -1.49 -23.13
C GLU A 379 -12.03 -0.83 -21.76
N LEU A 380 -13.10 -0.88 -20.94
CA LEU A 380 -13.06 -0.43 -19.54
C LEU A 380 -12.07 -1.24 -18.72
N ILE A 381 -12.08 -2.57 -18.86
CA ILE A 381 -11.15 -3.47 -18.15
C ILE A 381 -9.69 -3.20 -18.57
N GLU A 382 -9.41 -3.05 -19.86
CA GLU A 382 -8.06 -2.77 -20.34
C GLU A 382 -7.55 -1.40 -19.89
N SER A 383 -8.37 -0.37 -19.94
CA SER A 383 -8.00 0.99 -19.51
C SER A 383 -7.77 1.08 -18.01
N ALA A 384 -8.61 0.41 -17.22
CA ALA A 384 -8.53 0.39 -15.77
C ALA A 384 -7.29 -0.36 -15.25
N GLY A 385 -6.73 -1.28 -16.03
CA GLY A 385 -5.65 -2.17 -15.60
C GLY A 385 -4.38 -1.47 -15.06
N SER A 386 -4.19 -0.20 -15.40
CA SER A 386 -3.05 0.60 -14.90
C SER A 386 -3.25 1.17 -13.50
N TYR A 387 -4.49 1.21 -12.99
CA TYR A 387 -4.82 1.85 -11.72
C TYR A 387 -5.68 1.01 -10.78
N LEU A 388 -6.09 -0.19 -11.16
CA LEU A 388 -6.85 -1.10 -10.30
C LEU A 388 -6.17 -1.32 -8.95
N PHE A 389 -6.97 -1.34 -7.90
CA PHE A 389 -6.51 -1.55 -6.54
C PHE A 389 -7.12 -2.82 -5.93
N ASN A 390 -6.40 -3.46 -5.02
CA ASN A 390 -6.92 -4.60 -4.28
C ASN A 390 -7.93 -4.11 -3.23
N LEU A 391 -9.15 -4.64 -3.24
CA LEU A 391 -10.22 -4.23 -2.34
C LEU A 391 -9.92 -4.59 -0.89
N SER A 392 -9.36 -5.78 -0.63
CA SER A 392 -9.05 -6.23 0.74
C SER A 392 -7.96 -5.35 1.37
N HIS A 393 -6.95 -4.97 0.59
CA HIS A 393 -5.93 -4.02 1.05
C HIS A 393 -6.53 -2.63 1.34
N ALA A 394 -7.35 -2.10 0.42
CA ALA A 394 -8.04 -0.82 0.63
C ALA A 394 -8.92 -0.83 1.88
N SER A 395 -9.60 -1.95 2.13
CA SER A 395 -10.46 -2.14 3.30
C SER A 395 -9.67 -2.16 4.60
N ALA A 396 -8.56 -2.90 4.67
CA ALA A 396 -7.70 -2.95 5.85
C ALA A 396 -7.15 -1.57 6.20
N TYR A 397 -6.70 -0.82 5.20
CA TYR A 397 -6.18 0.54 5.37
C TYR A 397 -7.28 1.53 5.79
N ALA A 398 -8.48 1.42 5.23
CA ALA A 398 -9.62 2.26 5.61
C ALA A 398 -10.07 2.00 7.06
N ILE A 399 -10.07 0.75 7.51
CA ILE A 399 -10.39 0.40 8.90
C ILE A 399 -9.34 0.99 9.85
N THR A 400 -8.05 0.86 9.53
CA THR A 400 -6.97 1.46 10.33
C THR A 400 -7.10 3.00 10.39
N ALA A 401 -7.39 3.63 9.25
CA ALA A 401 -7.63 5.07 9.18
C ALA A 401 -8.87 5.50 9.99
N TYR A 402 -9.96 4.74 9.90
CA TYR A 402 -11.17 4.98 10.69
C TYR A 402 -10.91 4.90 12.18
N VAL A 403 -10.21 3.86 12.66
CA VAL A 403 -9.87 3.71 14.09
C VAL A 403 -9.04 4.91 14.56
N GLY A 404 -8.04 5.34 13.80
CA GLY A 404 -7.28 6.55 14.12
C GLY A 404 -8.15 7.81 14.18
N ALA A 405 -9.07 7.98 13.23
CA ALA A 405 -10.02 9.09 13.21
C ALA A 405 -11.03 9.01 14.38
N TRP A 406 -11.51 7.82 14.70
CA TRP A 406 -12.41 7.58 15.83
C TRP A 406 -11.75 7.94 17.17
N LEU A 407 -10.51 7.52 17.38
CA LEU A 407 -9.73 7.88 18.57
C LEU A 407 -9.54 9.40 18.66
N LYS A 408 -9.23 10.05 17.55
CA LYS A 408 -9.08 11.50 17.49
C LYS A 408 -10.39 12.25 17.78
N ALA A 409 -11.51 11.77 17.23
CA ALA A 409 -12.82 12.38 17.43
C ALA A 409 -13.35 12.20 18.85
N ASN A 410 -13.13 11.04 19.47
CA ASN A 410 -13.71 10.67 20.75
C ASN A 410 -12.79 10.93 21.95
N TYR A 411 -11.47 10.85 21.74
CA TYR A 411 -10.44 11.06 22.77
C TYR A 411 -9.32 12.00 22.27
N PRO A 412 -9.65 13.25 21.89
CA PRO A 412 -8.70 14.15 21.24
C PRO A 412 -7.45 14.41 22.10
N THR A 413 -7.58 14.56 23.41
CA THR A 413 -6.45 14.79 24.30
C THR A 413 -5.44 13.66 24.23
N ALA A 414 -5.88 12.40 24.38
CA ALA A 414 -5.01 11.23 24.30
C ALA A 414 -4.39 11.11 22.89
N PHE A 415 -5.21 11.31 21.84
CA PHE A 415 -4.73 11.25 20.46
C PHE A 415 -3.61 12.27 20.18
N TYR A 416 -3.82 13.56 20.49
CA TYR A 416 -2.83 14.58 20.21
C TYR A 416 -1.60 14.46 21.11
N THR A 417 -1.75 14.00 22.36
CA THR A 417 -0.61 13.73 23.24
C THR A 417 0.35 12.71 22.61
N VAL A 418 -0.19 11.59 22.14
CA VAL A 418 0.61 10.57 21.48
C VAL A 418 1.12 11.03 20.12
N ALA A 419 0.26 11.68 19.31
CA ALA A 419 0.66 12.18 18.00
C ALA A 419 1.87 13.12 18.08
N LEU A 420 1.90 14.02 19.05
CA LEU A 420 3.00 14.95 19.28
C LEU A 420 4.30 14.25 19.75
N GLN A 421 4.21 13.12 20.45
CA GLN A 421 5.40 12.35 20.86
C GLN A 421 6.13 11.70 19.67
N TYR A 422 5.40 11.34 18.63
CA TYR A 422 5.95 10.71 17.44
C TYR A 422 6.22 11.67 16.27
N ALA A 423 5.77 12.92 16.38
CA ALA A 423 5.82 13.91 15.30
C ALA A 423 7.22 14.50 15.11
N ASP A 424 7.60 14.72 13.85
CA ASP A 424 8.74 15.56 13.50
C ASP A 424 8.39 17.06 13.61
N ASP A 425 9.38 17.94 13.45
CA ASP A 425 9.19 19.40 13.58
C ASP A 425 8.09 19.97 12.66
N LYS A 426 7.90 19.39 11.48
CA LYS A 426 6.87 19.84 10.51
C LYS A 426 5.49 19.33 10.90
N GLU A 427 5.43 18.10 11.35
CA GLU A 427 4.18 17.49 11.82
C GLU A 427 3.68 18.19 13.09
N ILE A 428 4.58 18.57 14.00
CA ILE A 428 4.23 19.35 15.21
C ILE A 428 3.48 20.64 14.82
N VAL A 429 4.01 21.41 13.88
CA VAL A 429 3.36 22.66 13.43
C VAL A 429 1.97 22.39 12.85
N THR A 430 1.82 21.31 12.08
CA THR A 430 0.55 20.93 11.48
C THR A 430 -0.47 20.51 12.54
N LEU A 431 -0.06 19.69 13.51
CA LEU A 431 -0.88 19.25 14.63
C LEU A 431 -1.32 20.42 15.51
N MET A 432 -0.40 21.32 15.87
CA MET A 432 -0.72 22.52 16.65
C MET A 432 -1.74 23.40 15.95
N SER A 433 -1.55 23.67 14.65
CA SER A 433 -2.48 24.47 13.86
C SER A 433 -3.86 23.82 13.76
N GLU A 434 -3.94 22.50 13.69
CA GLU A 434 -5.20 21.78 13.68
C GLU A 434 -5.87 21.83 15.06
N MET A 435 -5.13 21.62 16.16
CA MET A 435 -5.64 21.71 17.53
C MET A 435 -6.28 23.07 17.82
N GLU A 436 -5.64 24.14 17.34
CA GLU A 436 -6.20 25.51 17.48
C GLU A 436 -7.52 25.66 16.73
N ARG A 437 -7.64 25.12 15.52
CA ARG A 437 -8.84 25.23 14.70
C ARG A 437 -10.00 24.40 15.24
N CYS A 438 -9.75 23.16 15.67
CA CYS A 438 -10.82 22.28 16.16
C CYS A 438 -11.15 22.50 17.63
N SER A 439 -10.35 23.29 18.38
CA SER A 439 -10.50 23.54 19.82
C SER A 439 -10.65 22.27 20.69
N ALA A 440 -10.20 21.14 20.18
CA ALA A 440 -10.41 19.83 20.78
C ALA A 440 -9.40 19.51 21.90
N ALA A 441 -8.22 20.11 21.84
CA ALA A 441 -7.17 19.95 22.85
C ALA A 441 -6.34 21.24 22.94
N ARG A 442 -5.72 21.47 24.08
CA ARG A 442 -4.90 22.67 24.33
C ARG A 442 -3.55 22.29 24.93
N ILE A 443 -2.48 22.86 24.37
CA ILE A 443 -1.16 22.79 24.97
C ILE A 443 -1.08 23.80 26.09
N VAL A 444 -0.78 23.33 27.30
CA VAL A 444 -0.52 24.16 28.47
C VAL A 444 0.99 24.21 28.72
N PRO A 445 1.56 25.38 29.08
CA PRO A 445 2.96 25.45 29.53
C PRO A 445 3.18 24.53 30.74
N PRO A 446 4.37 23.93 30.89
CA PRO A 446 4.67 23.08 32.03
C PRO A 446 4.56 23.90 33.31
N GLU A 447 3.79 23.41 34.27
CA GLU A 447 3.70 23.99 35.62
C GLU A 447 4.64 23.26 36.57
N ILE A 448 5.10 23.92 37.64
CA ILE A 448 6.01 23.35 38.62
C ILE A 448 5.46 22.06 39.23
N CYS A 449 4.13 21.97 39.43
CA CYS A 449 3.48 20.77 39.94
C CYS A 449 3.51 19.59 38.96
N LEU A 450 3.57 19.84 37.66
CA LEU A 450 3.65 18.81 36.63
C LEU A 450 5.08 18.30 36.42
N LEU A 451 6.09 19.07 36.82
CA LEU A 451 7.50 18.64 36.81
C LEU A 451 7.78 17.44 37.74
N TYR A 452 6.96 17.26 38.79
CA TYR A 452 7.07 16.10 39.69
C TYR A 452 6.49 14.80 39.11
N THR A 453 5.68 14.88 38.05
CA THR A 453 5.04 13.71 37.41
C THR A 453 5.68 13.36 36.08
N SER A 454 6.52 14.22 35.51
CA SER A 454 7.32 13.89 34.33
C SER A 454 8.62 13.22 34.77
N PRO A 455 9.01 12.07 34.17
CA PRO A 455 10.30 11.48 34.43
C PRO A 455 11.39 12.49 34.07
N SER A 456 12.29 12.72 35.02
CA SER A 456 13.47 13.56 34.80
C SER A 456 14.31 12.95 33.68
N PRO A 457 14.95 13.74 32.78
CA PRO A 457 15.93 13.21 31.84
C PRO A 457 17.05 12.39 32.47
N ARG A 458 17.22 12.48 33.81
CA ARG A 458 18.17 11.67 34.58
C ARG A 458 17.62 10.29 34.99
N ASP A 459 16.31 10.08 34.87
CA ASP A 459 15.68 8.81 35.23
C ASP A 459 15.53 7.88 34.00
N CYS A 460 16.01 8.33 32.84
CA CYS A 460 16.02 7.60 31.56
C CYS A 460 17.40 7.05 31.20
N SER A 461 18.35 6.94 32.15
CA SER A 461 19.69 6.36 31.93
C SER A 461 19.78 4.93 32.43
#